data_bfc8eb5f16884bf28f34e2c87865e33e
#
_entry.id   bfc8eb5f16884bf28f34e2c87865e33e
#
_cell.length_a   1.000
_cell.length_b   1.000
_cell.length_c   1.000
_cell.angle_alpha   90.00
_cell.angle_beta   90.00
_cell.angle_gamma   90.00
#
_symmetry.space_group_name_H-M   'P 1'
#
loop_
_entity.id
_entity.type
_entity.pdbx_description
1 polymer ?
#
loop_
_entity_poly.entity_id
_entity_poly.type
_entity_poly.pdbx_seq_one_letter_code
_entity_poly.pdbx_strand_id
1 'polypeptide(L)'
;MRTALPPRLCVWLIVSSLALASVSPLMARSHRVDQVPHGQTLGCATCHVNPSGGGSRNAFGTDVESFLTSVDASGDVQWSDLLATIDSDGDGFTNGQELGDWDGLWSTGDANPEQSPTAPGNAGSLPAFEG
;
A
#
# COMPACT_ATOMS: atom_id res chain seq x y z
N MET A 1 5.08 82.27 16.00
CA MET A 1 5.40 81.20 15.00
C MET A 1 5.31 79.87 15.69
N ARG A 2 4.27 79.11 15.39
CA ARG A 2 4.08 77.74 15.94
C ARG A 2 4.18 76.77 14.76
N THR A 3 5.24 76.03 14.69
CA THR A 3 5.45 74.98 13.70
C THR A 3 4.77 73.71 14.20
N ALA A 4 3.73 73.26 13.47
CA ALA A 4 3.05 71.98 13.72
C ALA A 4 3.87 70.81 13.12
N LEU A 5 4.12 69.80 13.95
CA LEU A 5 4.69 68.55 13.50
C LEU A 5 3.63 67.72 12.76
N PRO A 6 4.01 67.00 11.70
CA PRO A 6 3.10 66.12 11.00
C PRO A 6 2.87 64.79 11.76
N PRO A 7 1.70 64.16 11.65
CA PRO A 7 1.41 62.90 12.31
C PRO A 7 2.20 61.75 11.70
N ARG A 8 2.83 60.98 12.58
CA ARG A 8 3.54 59.76 12.24
C ARG A 8 2.55 58.69 11.75
N LEU A 9 2.58 58.34 10.46
CA LEU A 9 1.93 57.15 9.92
C LEU A 9 2.58 55.93 10.53
N CYS A 10 1.84 55.24 11.43
CA CYS A 10 2.18 53.88 11.84
C CYS A 10 1.84 52.93 10.70
N VAL A 11 2.84 52.53 9.92
CA VAL A 11 2.70 51.44 8.92
C VAL A 11 2.72 50.15 9.69
N TRP A 12 1.53 49.51 9.84
CA TRP A 12 1.43 48.14 10.32
C TRP A 12 1.86 47.19 9.22
N LEU A 13 3.07 46.64 9.36
CA LEU A 13 3.52 45.52 8.54
C LEU A 13 2.78 44.27 9.03
N ILE A 14 1.73 43.90 8.30
CA ILE A 14 1.08 42.59 8.46
C ILE A 14 2.03 41.57 7.84
N VAL A 15 2.82 40.91 8.69
CA VAL A 15 3.60 39.74 8.31
C VAL A 15 2.60 38.59 8.19
N SER A 16 2.12 38.34 6.99
CA SER A 16 1.37 37.11 6.66
C SER A 16 2.32 35.94 6.77
N SER A 17 2.29 35.25 7.93
CA SER A 17 2.92 33.93 8.09
C SER A 17 2.20 32.93 7.22
N LEU A 18 2.75 32.69 6.03
CA LEU A 18 2.34 31.59 5.16
C LEU A 18 2.79 30.30 5.86
N ALA A 19 1.89 29.65 6.60
CA ALA A 19 2.12 28.33 7.15
C ALA A 19 2.27 27.37 5.96
N LEU A 20 3.51 26.99 5.62
CA LEU A 20 3.76 25.86 4.75
C LEU A 20 3.26 24.62 5.50
N ALA A 21 2.06 24.17 5.18
CA ALA A 21 1.61 22.85 5.54
C ALA A 21 2.58 21.85 4.89
N SER A 22 3.44 21.26 5.71
CA SER A 22 4.30 20.15 5.30
C SER A 22 3.38 19.00 4.95
N VAL A 23 3.06 18.84 3.66
CA VAL A 23 2.44 17.61 3.14
C VAL A 23 3.54 16.55 3.29
N SER A 24 3.48 15.78 4.38
CA SER A 24 4.30 14.57 4.47
C SER A 24 3.95 13.71 3.26
N PRO A 25 4.92 13.34 2.41
CA PRO A 25 4.62 12.40 1.35
C PRO A 25 4.07 11.15 2.04
N LEU A 26 2.87 10.74 1.63
CA LEU A 26 2.35 9.41 1.95
C LEU A 26 3.33 8.44 1.29
N MET A 27 4.34 8.03 2.05
CA MET A 27 5.30 7.04 1.60
C MET A 27 4.52 5.75 1.40
N ALA A 28 4.27 5.43 0.12
CA ALA A 28 3.78 4.12 -0.23
C ALA A 28 4.75 3.09 0.38
N ARG A 29 4.20 2.08 1.05
CA ARG A 29 4.99 1.01 1.69
C ARG A 29 5.42 0.01 0.62
N SER A 30 6.18 0.48 -0.35
CA SER A 30 6.55 -0.28 -1.55
C SER A 30 7.35 -1.54 -1.25
N HIS A 31 8.06 -1.58 -0.10
CA HIS A 31 8.79 -2.76 0.32
C HIS A 31 7.88 -3.99 0.55
N ARG A 32 6.59 -3.77 0.85
CA ARG A 32 5.65 -4.87 1.10
C ARG A 32 5.28 -5.67 -0.13
N VAL A 33 5.38 -5.07 -1.31
CA VAL A 33 5.13 -5.81 -2.56
C VAL A 33 6.21 -6.86 -2.84
N ASP A 34 7.42 -6.67 -2.30
CA ASP A 34 8.52 -7.64 -2.41
C ASP A 34 8.39 -8.80 -1.43
N GLN A 35 7.39 -8.78 -0.57
CA GLN A 35 7.22 -9.72 0.54
C GLN A 35 6.08 -10.73 0.31
N VAL A 36 5.53 -10.73 -0.89
CA VAL A 36 4.57 -11.74 -1.35
C VAL A 36 4.97 -12.21 -2.75
N PRO A 37 4.69 -13.48 -3.11
CA PRO A 37 5.00 -13.97 -4.45
C PRO A 37 4.36 -13.08 -5.51
N HIS A 38 5.07 -12.78 -6.58
CA HIS A 38 4.60 -11.91 -7.67
C HIS A 38 4.15 -10.50 -7.28
N GLY A 39 4.38 -10.04 -6.07
CA GLY A 39 3.93 -8.74 -5.62
C GLY A 39 4.41 -7.59 -6.51
N GLN A 40 5.62 -7.66 -7.07
CA GLN A 40 6.13 -6.68 -8.04
C GLN A 40 5.36 -6.70 -9.36
N THR A 41 4.85 -7.86 -9.79
CA THR A 41 4.07 -7.99 -11.04
C THR A 41 2.73 -7.27 -10.92
N LEU A 42 2.06 -7.43 -9.77
CA LEU A 42 0.76 -6.81 -9.48
C LEU A 42 0.91 -5.40 -8.88
N GLY A 43 2.06 -5.09 -8.29
CA GLY A 43 2.36 -3.80 -7.67
C GLY A 43 1.43 -3.48 -6.51
N CYS A 44 1.05 -2.22 -6.38
CA CYS A 44 0.15 -1.80 -5.30
C CYS A 44 -1.26 -2.41 -5.39
N ALA A 45 -1.68 -2.84 -6.60
CA ALA A 45 -2.97 -3.51 -6.80
C ALA A 45 -3.05 -4.87 -6.09
N THR A 46 -1.93 -5.46 -5.71
CA THR A 46 -1.90 -6.68 -4.88
C THR A 46 -2.74 -6.49 -3.60
N CYS A 47 -2.61 -5.34 -2.93
CA CYS A 47 -3.24 -5.08 -1.65
C CYS A 47 -4.26 -3.93 -1.66
N HIS A 48 -4.31 -3.11 -2.72
CA HIS A 48 -5.14 -1.91 -2.77
C HIS A 48 -6.15 -1.95 -3.92
N VAL A 49 -7.31 -1.34 -3.68
CA VAL A 49 -8.32 -1.11 -4.74
C VAL A 49 -7.77 -0.14 -5.79
N ASN A 50 -7.00 0.86 -5.34
CA ASN A 50 -6.31 1.79 -6.25
C ASN A 50 -4.96 1.18 -6.68
N PRO A 51 -4.74 0.91 -7.97
CA PRO A 51 -3.48 0.33 -8.47
C PRO A 51 -2.25 1.21 -8.25
N SER A 52 -2.43 2.49 -7.94
CA SER A 52 -1.33 3.38 -7.53
C SER A 52 -1.03 3.33 -6.02
N GLY A 53 -1.76 2.51 -5.27
CA GLY A 53 -1.63 2.39 -3.82
C GLY A 53 -2.40 3.45 -3.06
N GLY A 54 -2.39 3.32 -1.73
CA GLY A 54 -3.11 4.20 -0.82
C GLY A 54 -4.63 3.98 -0.84
N GLY A 55 -5.34 4.66 0.05
CA GLY A 55 -6.78 4.51 0.18
C GLY A 55 -7.21 3.14 0.69
N SER A 56 -8.35 2.66 0.19
CA SER A 56 -8.94 1.39 0.62
C SER A 56 -8.10 0.20 0.17
N ARG A 57 -7.97 -0.78 1.07
CA ARG A 57 -7.42 -2.10 0.74
C ARG A 57 -8.46 -2.93 0.00
N ASN A 58 -8.01 -3.82 -0.87
CA ASN A 58 -8.83 -4.91 -1.38
C ASN A 58 -8.94 -6.04 -0.35
N ALA A 59 -9.61 -7.13 -0.67
CA ALA A 59 -9.82 -8.25 0.25
C ALA A 59 -8.50 -8.85 0.74
N PHE A 60 -7.56 -9.16 -0.18
CA PHE A 60 -6.23 -9.66 0.18
C PHE A 60 -5.45 -8.68 1.06
N GLY A 61 -5.45 -7.39 0.73
CA GLY A 61 -4.77 -6.36 1.53
C GLY A 61 -5.35 -6.23 2.94
N THR A 62 -6.63 -6.57 3.14
CA THR A 62 -7.26 -6.61 4.45
C THR A 62 -6.75 -7.79 5.27
N ASP A 63 -6.64 -8.98 4.67
CA ASP A 63 -6.10 -10.15 5.34
C ASP A 63 -4.61 -9.99 5.63
N VAL A 64 -3.82 -9.47 4.69
CA VAL A 64 -2.39 -9.16 4.88
C VAL A 64 -2.14 -8.31 6.13
N GLU A 65 -3.06 -7.41 6.52
CA GLU A 65 -2.89 -6.60 7.72
C GLU A 65 -2.72 -7.45 8.98
N SER A 66 -3.40 -8.60 9.05
CA SER A 66 -3.31 -9.55 10.18
C SER A 66 -1.97 -10.32 10.20
N PHE A 67 -1.24 -10.30 9.11
CA PHE A 67 0.06 -10.96 8.94
C PHE A 67 1.23 -9.96 8.87
N LEU A 68 1.03 -8.75 9.33
CA LEU A 68 2.12 -7.79 9.46
C LEU A 68 2.86 -7.98 10.78
N THR A 69 4.18 -7.85 10.75
CA THR A 69 5.01 -7.79 11.97
C THR A 69 4.66 -6.57 12.83
N SER A 70 4.23 -5.49 12.18
CA SER A 70 3.70 -4.27 12.81
C SER A 70 2.75 -3.56 11.82
N VAL A 71 1.72 -2.92 12.35
CA VAL A 71 0.76 -2.13 11.53
C VAL A 71 1.30 -0.77 11.09
N ASP A 72 2.42 -0.33 11.65
CA ASP A 72 3.09 0.92 11.26
C ASP A 72 3.80 0.81 9.89
N ALA A 73 4.50 1.87 9.51
CA ALA A 73 5.17 1.93 8.20
C ALA A 73 6.34 0.94 8.05
N SER A 74 6.90 0.47 9.17
CA SER A 74 8.06 -0.45 9.19
C SER A 74 7.67 -1.93 9.19
N GLY A 75 6.37 -2.25 9.39
CA GLY A 75 5.91 -3.63 9.46
C GLY A 75 6.04 -4.36 8.14
N ASP A 76 6.61 -5.55 8.19
CA ASP A 76 6.80 -6.48 7.08
C ASP A 76 5.63 -7.46 6.96
N VAL A 77 5.31 -7.86 5.74
CA VAL A 77 4.34 -8.92 5.48
C VAL A 77 4.98 -10.27 5.80
N GLN A 78 4.28 -11.08 6.59
CA GLN A 78 4.67 -12.46 6.87
C GLN A 78 3.89 -13.39 5.91
N TRP A 79 4.42 -13.57 4.71
CA TRP A 79 3.93 -14.62 3.83
C TRP A 79 4.16 -15.99 4.49
N SER A 80 3.17 -16.83 4.47
CA SER A 80 3.20 -18.14 5.13
C SER A 80 2.11 -19.04 4.57
N ASP A 81 2.14 -20.32 4.94
CA ASP A 81 1.10 -21.30 4.66
C ASP A 81 -0.29 -20.83 5.13
N LEU A 82 -0.36 -20.14 6.26
CA LEU A 82 -1.61 -19.60 6.76
C LEU A 82 -2.20 -18.53 5.83
N LEU A 83 -1.40 -17.57 5.38
CA LEU A 83 -1.87 -16.54 4.45
C LEU A 83 -2.13 -17.12 3.06
N ALA A 84 -1.32 -18.09 2.63
CA ALA A 84 -1.47 -18.75 1.33
C ALA A 84 -2.76 -19.58 1.23
N THR A 85 -3.25 -20.14 2.33
CA THR A 85 -4.46 -20.98 2.35
C THR A 85 -5.77 -20.21 2.48
N ILE A 86 -5.73 -18.90 2.73
CA ILE A 86 -6.93 -18.05 2.75
C ILE A 86 -7.41 -17.81 1.31
N ASP A 87 -8.71 -17.87 1.10
CA ASP A 87 -9.42 -17.33 -0.06
C ASP A 87 -9.93 -15.94 0.33
N SER A 88 -9.14 -14.91 0.01
CA SER A 88 -9.40 -13.55 0.52
C SER A 88 -10.60 -12.89 -0.15
N ASP A 89 -10.82 -13.12 -1.44
CA ASP A 89 -11.88 -12.45 -2.19
C ASP A 89 -13.12 -13.33 -2.42
N GLY A 90 -13.06 -14.60 -1.97
CA GLY A 90 -14.21 -15.51 -1.98
C GLY A 90 -14.53 -16.11 -3.33
N ASP A 91 -13.57 -16.21 -4.23
CA ASP A 91 -13.77 -16.72 -5.60
C ASP A 91 -13.57 -18.23 -5.72
N GLY A 92 -13.12 -18.89 -4.67
CA GLY A 92 -12.88 -20.34 -4.59
C GLY A 92 -11.42 -20.72 -4.80
N PHE A 93 -10.52 -19.75 -5.05
CA PHE A 93 -9.08 -19.97 -5.10
C PHE A 93 -8.41 -19.35 -3.87
N THR A 94 -7.43 -20.07 -3.33
CA THR A 94 -6.65 -19.50 -2.23
C THR A 94 -5.61 -18.50 -2.75
N ASN A 95 -5.18 -17.60 -1.88
CA ASN A 95 -4.11 -16.63 -2.21
C ASN A 95 -2.87 -17.32 -2.79
N GLY A 96 -2.49 -18.46 -2.23
CA GLY A 96 -1.36 -19.25 -2.72
C GLY A 96 -1.59 -19.85 -4.10
N GLN A 97 -2.81 -20.30 -4.41
CA GLN A 97 -3.16 -20.78 -5.75
C GLN A 97 -3.10 -19.67 -6.79
N GLU A 98 -3.50 -18.47 -6.43
CA GLU A 98 -3.46 -17.32 -7.31
C GLU A 98 -2.06 -16.76 -7.52
N LEU A 99 -1.23 -16.81 -6.48
CA LEU A 99 0.16 -16.33 -6.54
C LEU A 99 1.16 -17.44 -6.87
N GLY A 100 0.70 -18.68 -7.12
CA GLY A 100 1.53 -19.80 -7.54
C GLY A 100 2.35 -20.47 -6.42
N ASP A 101 2.12 -20.11 -5.18
CA ASP A 101 2.80 -20.65 -3.98
C ASP A 101 1.76 -21.20 -3.00
N TRP A 102 1.10 -22.27 -3.39
CA TRP A 102 -0.04 -22.87 -2.69
C TRP A 102 0.27 -23.47 -1.32
N ASP A 103 1.54 -23.74 -1.04
CA ASP A 103 2.03 -24.26 0.25
C ASP A 103 2.65 -23.16 1.15
N GLY A 104 2.76 -21.93 0.65
CA GLY A 104 3.23 -20.79 1.42
C GLY A 104 4.71 -20.87 1.82
N LEU A 105 5.53 -21.57 1.04
CA LEU A 105 6.96 -21.78 1.32
C LEU A 105 7.86 -20.71 0.68
N TRP A 106 7.35 -19.93 -0.24
CA TRP A 106 8.09 -18.82 -0.85
C TRP A 106 8.55 -17.81 0.21
N SER A 107 9.76 -17.30 0.06
CA SER A 107 10.32 -16.28 0.96
C SER A 107 10.81 -15.07 0.19
N THR A 108 10.80 -13.91 0.85
CA THR A 108 11.32 -12.67 0.27
C THR A 108 12.73 -12.84 -0.26
N GLY A 109 12.92 -12.60 -1.54
CA GLY A 109 14.19 -12.76 -2.25
C GLY A 109 14.29 -14.04 -3.08
N ASP A 110 13.34 -14.96 -2.93
CA ASP A 110 13.25 -16.13 -3.82
C ASP A 110 12.78 -15.71 -5.22
N ALA A 111 13.06 -16.55 -6.21
CA ALA A 111 12.46 -16.40 -7.53
C ALA A 111 10.95 -16.57 -7.43
N ASN A 112 10.21 -15.79 -8.21
CA ASN A 112 8.76 -15.97 -8.28
C ASN A 112 8.41 -17.36 -8.83
N PRO A 113 7.28 -17.94 -8.39
CA PRO A 113 6.72 -19.14 -9.02
C PRO A 113 6.57 -18.98 -10.54
N GLU A 114 6.65 -20.08 -11.29
CA GLU A 114 6.55 -20.06 -12.76
C GLU A 114 5.13 -19.73 -13.23
N GLN A 115 4.12 -20.05 -12.43
CA GLN A 115 2.72 -19.73 -12.73
C GLN A 115 2.51 -18.22 -12.85
N SER A 116 1.77 -17.79 -13.86
CA SER A 116 1.32 -16.39 -13.96
C SER A 116 0.34 -16.08 -12.83
N PRO A 117 0.56 -15.00 -12.07
CA PRO A 117 -0.31 -14.67 -10.95
C PRO A 117 -1.67 -14.14 -11.41
N THR A 118 -2.67 -14.40 -10.60
CA THR A 118 -3.93 -13.65 -10.58
C THR A 118 -3.99 -12.77 -9.34
N ALA A 119 -5.03 -11.96 -9.20
CA ALA A 119 -5.10 -10.97 -8.15
C ALA A 119 -5.94 -11.48 -6.97
N PRO A 120 -5.33 -11.89 -5.83
CA PRO A 120 -6.03 -12.56 -4.71
C PRO A 120 -6.97 -11.63 -3.92
N GLY A 121 -7.09 -10.39 -4.34
CA GLY A 121 -8.06 -9.45 -3.77
C GLY A 121 -9.13 -9.02 -4.77
N ASN A 122 -9.30 -9.74 -5.90
CA ASN A 122 -10.25 -9.42 -6.95
C ASN A 122 -10.89 -10.71 -7.51
N ALA A 123 -12.06 -11.06 -7.01
CA ALA A 123 -12.81 -12.25 -7.39
C ALA A 123 -13.14 -12.39 -8.91
N GLY A 124 -12.83 -11.39 -9.71
CA GLY A 124 -12.92 -11.45 -11.16
C GLY A 124 -11.61 -11.88 -11.86
N SER A 125 -10.54 -12.09 -11.10
CA SER A 125 -9.20 -12.41 -11.59
C SER A 125 -8.87 -13.87 -11.30
N LEU A 126 -9.39 -14.78 -12.12
CA LEU A 126 -9.29 -16.21 -11.88
C LEU A 126 -8.04 -16.83 -12.52
N PRO A 127 -7.39 -17.80 -11.86
CA PRO A 127 -6.32 -18.58 -12.46
C PRO A 127 -6.80 -19.28 -13.74
N ALA A 128 -5.96 -19.30 -14.78
CA ALA A 128 -6.25 -20.07 -15.98
C ALA A 128 -6.14 -21.57 -15.67
N PHE A 129 -7.18 -22.32 -15.94
CA PHE A 129 -7.08 -23.78 -15.91
C PHE A 129 -6.35 -24.22 -17.17
N GLU A 130 -5.17 -24.76 -17.01
CA GLU A 130 -4.55 -25.59 -18.03
C GLU A 130 -5.30 -26.92 -18.05
N GLY A 131 -6.28 -27.03 -18.96
CA GLY A 131 -7.09 -28.24 -19.15
C GLY A 131 -6.30 -29.36 -19.83
#